data_bea288ca56dabc220bed67a28bd41b6c
#
_entry.id   bea288ca56dabc220bed67a28bd41b6c
#
_cell.length_a   1.000
_cell.length_b   1.000
_cell.length_c   1.000
_cell.angle_alpha   90.00
_cell.angle_beta   90.00
_cell.angle_gamma   90.00
#
_symmetry.space_group_name_H-M   'P 1'
#
loop_
_entity.id
_entity.type
_entity.pdbx_description
1 polymer ?
#
loop_
_entity_poly.entity_id
_entity_poly.type
_entity_poly.pdbx_seq_one_letter_code
_entity_poly.pdbx_strand_id
1 'polypeptide(L)'
;MTSHLEEQYQKSWQERQTYSENMQPIIGQLFRNKGIEISVYGRSLVNASPIDIIKAHKSVALHEDCKLRLRESFPFVKAISEMTLSPARIDVGKLAYSYLFKGKANGLSIEQFLEQELLNGVEQDNSSGSQDVILYGFGRIGRLLARLLIEQTGPNAKLNLRAIVLRPSKGGDDLEKRASLLRRDSVHGAFNGSITIDKENNVIKANGAFIQVIYTSSPSDVDYTQYGINNALVVDNTGIWTDEDGLG
;
A
#
# COMPACT_ATOMS: atom_id res chain seq x y z
N MET A 1 -29.73 -5.15 -34.16
CA MET A 1 -29.34 -4.06 -33.24
C MET A 1 -28.60 -4.57 -32.01
N THR A 2 -29.02 -5.65 -31.39
CA THR A 2 -28.37 -6.22 -30.18
C THR A 2 -26.89 -6.65 -30.41
N SER A 3 -26.60 -7.32 -31.51
CA SER A 3 -25.27 -7.82 -31.88
C SER A 3 -24.19 -6.69 -31.96
N HIS A 4 -24.52 -5.55 -32.57
CA HIS A 4 -23.58 -4.43 -32.72
C HIS A 4 -23.27 -3.74 -31.37
N LEU A 5 -24.27 -3.61 -30.49
CA LEU A 5 -24.04 -3.07 -29.13
C LEU A 5 -23.20 -4.02 -28.28
N GLU A 6 -23.42 -5.31 -28.44
CA GLU A 6 -22.63 -6.34 -27.75
C GLU A 6 -21.18 -6.31 -28.18
N GLU A 7 -20.91 -6.26 -29.48
CA GLU A 7 -19.56 -6.14 -30.03
C GLU A 7 -18.85 -4.86 -29.57
N GLN A 8 -19.54 -3.73 -29.55
CA GLN A 8 -18.99 -2.47 -29.04
C GLN A 8 -18.64 -2.57 -27.54
N TYR A 9 -19.51 -3.20 -26.76
CA TYR A 9 -19.26 -3.40 -25.34
C TYR A 9 -18.05 -4.32 -25.10
N GLN A 10 -17.96 -5.43 -25.80
CA GLN A 10 -16.85 -6.38 -25.73
C GLN A 10 -15.53 -5.70 -26.11
N LYS A 11 -15.50 -4.95 -27.21
CA LYS A 11 -14.32 -4.20 -27.64
C LYS A 11 -13.88 -3.17 -26.60
N SER A 12 -14.81 -2.42 -26.04
CA SER A 12 -14.54 -1.46 -24.96
C SER A 12 -14.06 -2.14 -23.69
N TRP A 13 -14.53 -3.34 -23.38
CA TRP A 13 -14.07 -4.12 -22.24
C TRP A 13 -12.63 -4.62 -22.45
N GLN A 14 -12.34 -5.20 -23.61
CA GLN A 14 -11.01 -5.66 -23.98
C GLN A 14 -9.97 -4.53 -23.94
N GLU A 15 -10.32 -3.34 -24.48
CA GLU A 15 -9.46 -2.16 -24.42
C GLU A 15 -9.10 -1.81 -22.95
N ARG A 16 -10.11 -1.75 -22.07
CA ARG A 16 -9.89 -1.44 -20.66
C ARG A 16 -9.02 -2.50 -19.98
N GLN A 17 -9.25 -3.77 -20.27
CA GLN A 17 -8.48 -4.88 -19.73
C GLN A 17 -7.02 -4.78 -20.19
N THR A 18 -6.78 -4.57 -21.48
CA THR A 18 -5.42 -4.42 -22.04
C THR A 18 -4.65 -3.27 -21.37
N TYR A 19 -5.26 -2.08 -21.23
CA TYR A 19 -4.59 -0.96 -20.58
C TYR A 19 -4.30 -1.25 -19.10
N SER A 20 -5.23 -1.85 -18.37
CA SER A 20 -5.02 -2.17 -16.95
C SER A 20 -3.93 -3.23 -16.75
N GLU A 21 -3.87 -4.25 -17.62
CA GLU A 21 -2.82 -5.27 -17.61
C GLU A 21 -1.46 -4.65 -17.94
N ASN A 22 -1.37 -3.72 -18.89
CA ASN A 22 -0.12 -3.03 -19.24
C ASN A 22 0.33 -2.05 -18.14
N MET A 23 -0.56 -1.49 -17.34
CA MET A 23 -0.21 -0.64 -16.21
C MET A 23 0.45 -1.41 -15.06
N GLN A 24 0.02 -2.64 -14.79
CA GLN A 24 0.48 -3.40 -13.62
C GLN A 24 2.02 -3.53 -13.52
N PRO A 25 2.76 -3.99 -14.53
CA PRO A 25 4.21 -4.13 -14.43
C PRO A 25 4.89 -2.78 -14.22
N ILE A 26 4.41 -1.71 -14.86
CA ILE A 26 4.98 -0.37 -14.73
C ILE A 26 4.79 0.13 -13.29
N ILE A 27 3.58 0.04 -12.76
CA ILE A 27 3.25 0.45 -11.38
C ILE A 27 4.08 -0.36 -10.37
N GLY A 28 4.19 -1.67 -10.58
CA GLY A 28 5.00 -2.53 -9.72
C GLY A 28 6.49 -2.18 -9.74
N GLN A 29 7.05 -1.84 -10.89
CA GLN A 29 8.45 -1.40 -11.04
C GLN A 29 8.68 -0.02 -10.39
N LEU A 30 7.77 0.93 -10.61
CA LEU A 30 7.83 2.25 -9.98
C LEU A 30 7.86 2.14 -8.45
N PHE A 31 6.97 1.32 -7.90
CA PHE A 31 6.92 1.10 -6.46
C PHE A 31 8.18 0.42 -5.92
N ARG A 32 8.58 -0.73 -6.50
CA ARG A 32 9.73 -1.50 -5.98
C ARG A 32 11.08 -0.86 -6.20
N ASN A 33 11.29 -0.21 -7.37
CA ASN A 33 12.61 0.28 -7.76
C ASN A 33 12.84 1.76 -7.43
N LYS A 34 11.75 2.56 -7.50
CA LYS A 34 11.83 4.01 -7.30
C LYS A 34 11.06 4.49 -6.05
N GLY A 35 10.31 3.62 -5.36
CA GLY A 35 9.47 3.97 -4.23
C GLY A 35 8.31 4.91 -4.58
N ILE A 36 7.90 4.89 -5.84
CA ILE A 36 6.81 5.74 -6.32
C ILE A 36 5.51 4.95 -6.25
N GLU A 37 4.59 5.41 -5.40
CA GLU A 37 3.24 4.87 -5.29
C GLU A 37 2.31 5.61 -6.27
N ILE A 38 1.75 4.88 -7.22
CA ILE A 38 0.75 5.41 -8.15
C ILE A 38 -0.64 5.22 -7.57
N SER A 39 -1.44 6.29 -7.61
CA SER A 39 -2.85 6.28 -7.19
C SER A 39 -3.76 6.96 -8.20
N VAL A 40 -5.06 6.71 -8.07
CA VAL A 40 -6.13 7.37 -8.81
C VAL A 40 -7.18 7.86 -7.82
N TYR A 41 -7.29 9.18 -7.63
CA TYR A 41 -8.15 9.83 -6.65
C TYR A 41 -8.00 9.21 -5.25
N GLY A 42 -6.74 9.08 -4.81
CA GLY A 42 -6.37 8.55 -3.51
C GLY A 42 -6.41 7.02 -3.39
N ARG A 43 -6.91 6.28 -4.39
CA ARG A 43 -6.87 4.82 -4.41
C ARG A 43 -5.54 4.34 -4.93
N SER A 44 -4.75 3.68 -4.09
CA SER A 44 -3.49 3.06 -4.49
C SER A 44 -3.71 1.99 -5.56
N LEU A 45 -2.82 1.98 -6.55
CA LEU A 45 -2.79 0.95 -7.58
C LEU A 45 -1.67 -0.08 -7.37
N VAL A 46 -0.93 0.04 -6.28
CA VAL A 46 0.11 -0.94 -5.91
C VAL A 46 -0.56 -2.28 -5.57
N ASN A 47 -0.07 -3.35 -6.18
CA ASN A 47 -0.64 -4.71 -6.07
C ASN A 47 -2.12 -4.82 -6.49
N ALA A 48 -2.66 -3.83 -7.19
CA ALA A 48 -4.04 -3.86 -7.69
C ALA A 48 -4.19 -4.85 -8.85
N SER A 49 -5.31 -5.58 -8.86
CA SER A 49 -5.69 -6.39 -10.02
C SER A 49 -6.11 -5.50 -11.20
N PRO A 50 -6.13 -6.02 -12.45
CA PRO A 50 -6.68 -5.28 -13.60
C PRO A 50 -8.09 -4.76 -13.33
N ILE A 51 -8.92 -5.53 -12.65
CA ILE A 51 -10.28 -5.15 -12.30
C ILE A 51 -10.30 -4.00 -11.29
N ASP A 52 -9.38 -3.98 -10.32
CA ASP A 52 -9.32 -2.89 -9.34
C ASP A 52 -8.81 -1.59 -9.98
N ILE A 53 -7.88 -1.68 -10.92
CA ILE A 53 -7.42 -0.55 -11.73
C ILE A 53 -8.61 0.04 -12.54
N ILE A 54 -9.41 -0.83 -13.18
CA ILE A 54 -10.62 -0.41 -13.91
C ILE A 54 -11.62 0.26 -12.96
N LYS A 55 -11.85 -0.31 -11.76
CA LYS A 55 -12.76 0.26 -10.75
C LYS A 55 -12.25 1.62 -10.22
N ALA A 56 -10.95 1.76 -10.01
CA ALA A 56 -10.35 3.03 -9.58
C ALA A 56 -10.62 4.14 -10.60
N HIS A 57 -10.41 3.88 -11.89
CA HIS A 57 -10.72 4.84 -12.95
C HIS A 57 -12.21 5.13 -13.07
N LYS A 58 -13.06 4.12 -12.91
CA LYS A 58 -14.51 4.31 -12.93
C LYS A 58 -14.99 5.22 -11.80
N SER A 59 -14.34 5.17 -10.63
CA SER A 59 -14.72 5.98 -9.48
C SER A 59 -14.36 7.47 -9.63
N VAL A 60 -13.56 7.86 -10.62
CA VAL A 60 -13.26 9.28 -10.89
C VAL A 60 -14.56 10.08 -11.15
N ALA A 61 -15.53 9.47 -11.82
CA ALA A 61 -16.83 10.09 -12.05
C ALA A 61 -17.66 10.38 -10.78
N LEU A 62 -17.22 9.93 -9.60
CA LEU A 62 -17.83 10.28 -8.31
C LEU A 62 -17.24 11.57 -7.73
N HIS A 63 -16.12 12.04 -8.27
CA HIS A 63 -15.39 13.21 -7.80
C HIS A 63 -15.35 14.35 -8.84
N GLU A 64 -15.51 13.99 -10.10
CA GLU A 64 -15.39 14.92 -11.23
C GLU A 64 -16.56 14.73 -12.21
N ASP A 65 -16.88 15.76 -12.99
CA ASP A 65 -18.01 15.76 -13.91
C ASP A 65 -17.84 14.83 -15.13
N CYS A 66 -16.62 14.41 -15.41
CA CYS A 66 -16.29 13.56 -16.55
C CYS A 66 -15.62 12.25 -16.10
N LYS A 67 -15.74 11.24 -16.95
CA LYS A 67 -15.05 9.96 -16.76
C LYS A 67 -13.63 10.04 -17.28
N LEU A 68 -12.66 9.61 -16.48
CA LEU A 68 -11.29 9.37 -16.92
C LEU A 68 -11.17 7.94 -17.46
N ARG A 69 -10.77 7.79 -18.72
CA ARG A 69 -10.56 6.48 -19.34
C ARG A 69 -9.12 6.01 -19.10
N LEU A 70 -8.91 4.69 -19.02
CA LEU A 70 -7.57 4.14 -18.83
C LEU A 70 -6.59 4.55 -19.93
N ARG A 71 -7.05 4.61 -21.19
CA ARG A 71 -6.23 5.08 -22.31
C ARG A 71 -5.75 6.54 -22.16
N GLU A 72 -6.46 7.33 -21.37
CA GLU A 72 -6.15 8.74 -21.11
C GLU A 72 -5.11 8.90 -20.00
N SER A 73 -5.11 8.02 -19.01
CA SER A 73 -4.16 8.02 -17.88
C SER A 73 -2.91 7.16 -18.13
N PHE A 74 -2.99 6.15 -18.99
CA PHE A 74 -1.87 5.27 -19.29
C PHE A 74 -0.61 5.99 -19.79
N PRO A 75 -0.68 6.99 -20.70
CA PRO A 75 0.50 7.75 -21.11
C PRO A 75 1.21 8.45 -19.95
N PHE A 76 0.47 8.91 -18.94
CA PHE A 76 1.04 9.52 -17.74
C PHE A 76 1.82 8.52 -16.90
N VAL A 77 1.26 7.32 -16.68
CA VAL A 77 1.98 6.24 -15.96
C VAL A 77 3.28 5.88 -16.70
N LYS A 78 3.23 5.80 -18.03
CA LYS A 78 4.40 5.52 -18.84
C LYS A 78 5.45 6.63 -18.74
N ALA A 79 5.06 7.89 -18.92
CA ALA A 79 5.96 9.03 -18.81
C ALA A 79 6.61 9.11 -17.41
N ILE A 80 5.85 8.93 -16.34
CA ILE A 80 6.38 8.88 -14.98
C ILE A 80 7.43 7.77 -14.81
N SER A 81 7.24 6.63 -15.47
CA SER A 81 8.22 5.54 -15.40
C SER A 81 9.57 5.87 -16.04
N GLU A 82 9.59 6.75 -17.00
CA GLU A 82 10.78 7.21 -17.72
C GLU A 82 11.48 8.39 -17.00
N MET A 83 10.77 9.09 -16.08
CA MET A 83 11.33 10.21 -15.32
C MET A 83 12.23 9.75 -14.17
N THR A 84 13.20 10.60 -13.80
CA THR A 84 14.01 10.43 -12.60
C THR A 84 13.35 11.26 -11.47
N LEU A 85 12.61 10.57 -10.61
CA LEU A 85 11.86 11.18 -9.51
C LEU A 85 12.32 10.57 -8.18
N SER A 86 12.26 11.38 -7.13
CA SER A 86 12.40 10.90 -5.75
C SER A 86 11.17 10.07 -5.33
N PRO A 87 11.31 9.23 -4.29
CA PRO A 87 10.18 8.51 -3.72
C PRO A 87 9.00 9.43 -3.41
N ALA A 88 7.82 9.09 -3.94
CA ALA A 88 6.65 9.94 -3.82
C ALA A 88 5.34 9.15 -4.00
N ARG A 89 4.24 9.73 -3.56
CA ARG A 89 2.90 9.28 -3.91
C ARG A 89 2.34 10.18 -5.00
N ILE A 90 2.07 9.63 -6.17
CA ILE A 90 1.63 10.37 -7.34
C ILE A 90 0.21 9.95 -7.72
N ASP A 91 -0.72 10.90 -7.68
CA ASP A 91 -2.09 10.69 -8.13
C ASP A 91 -2.21 10.95 -9.64
N VAL A 92 -1.99 9.90 -10.42
CA VAL A 92 -2.05 9.97 -11.88
C VAL A 92 -3.46 10.30 -12.38
N GLY A 93 -4.49 9.95 -11.62
CA GLY A 93 -5.86 10.29 -11.97
C GLY A 93 -6.09 11.80 -11.96
N LYS A 94 -5.64 12.49 -10.91
CA LYS A 94 -5.74 13.95 -10.80
C LYS A 94 -4.88 14.68 -11.82
N LEU A 95 -3.66 14.19 -12.08
CA LEU A 95 -2.76 14.78 -13.09
C LEU A 95 -3.36 14.67 -14.49
N ALA A 96 -3.76 13.47 -14.90
CA ALA A 96 -4.36 13.24 -16.21
C ALA A 96 -5.66 14.04 -16.38
N TYR A 97 -6.50 14.08 -15.35
CA TYR A 97 -7.73 14.86 -15.39
C TYR A 97 -7.47 16.37 -15.52
N SER A 98 -6.50 16.90 -14.75
CA SER A 98 -6.12 18.30 -14.83
C SER A 98 -5.57 18.69 -16.19
N TYR A 99 -4.75 17.84 -16.78
CA TYR A 99 -4.20 18.03 -18.12
C TYR A 99 -5.30 18.06 -19.19
N LEU A 100 -6.20 17.04 -19.18
CA LEU A 100 -7.16 16.82 -20.26
C LEU A 100 -8.40 17.72 -20.16
N PHE A 101 -8.89 17.98 -18.95
CA PHE A 101 -10.21 18.59 -18.75
C PHE A 101 -10.19 19.95 -18.04
N LYS A 102 -9.13 20.27 -17.26
CA LYS A 102 -9.04 21.55 -16.56
C LYS A 102 -8.18 22.59 -17.29
N GLY A 103 -7.82 22.35 -18.54
CA GLY A 103 -7.06 23.27 -19.37
C GLY A 103 -5.62 23.52 -18.93
N LYS A 104 -5.08 22.70 -18.03
CA LYS A 104 -3.72 22.86 -17.53
C LYS A 104 -2.63 22.41 -18.51
N ALA A 105 -3.04 21.81 -19.63
CA ALA A 105 -2.10 21.44 -20.69
C ALA A 105 -1.34 22.63 -21.28
N ASN A 106 -1.99 23.78 -21.44
CA ASN A 106 -1.39 25.03 -21.95
C ASN A 106 -0.47 24.84 -23.18
N GLY A 107 -0.78 23.83 -24.02
CA GLY A 107 0.06 23.48 -25.18
C GLY A 107 1.30 22.64 -24.85
N LEU A 108 1.50 22.22 -23.60
CA LEU A 108 2.61 21.37 -23.18
C LEU A 108 2.39 19.92 -23.58
N SER A 109 3.48 19.18 -23.82
CA SER A 109 3.42 17.72 -23.87
C SER A 109 3.14 17.12 -22.48
N ILE A 110 2.78 15.85 -22.42
CA ILE A 110 2.56 15.15 -21.11
C ILE A 110 3.83 15.20 -20.25
N GLU A 111 5.00 14.99 -20.87
CA GLU A 111 6.30 15.02 -20.19
C GLU A 111 6.58 16.40 -19.61
N GLN A 112 6.43 17.45 -20.39
CA GLN A 112 6.62 18.84 -19.94
C GLN A 112 5.65 19.22 -18.82
N PHE A 113 4.40 18.82 -18.94
CA PHE A 113 3.41 19.03 -17.90
C PHE A 113 3.79 18.31 -16.59
N LEU A 114 4.19 17.04 -16.69
CA LEU A 114 4.63 16.26 -15.53
C LEU A 114 5.89 16.85 -14.90
N GLU A 115 6.84 17.34 -15.68
CA GLU A 115 8.02 18.05 -15.16
C GLU A 115 7.61 19.28 -14.35
N GLN A 116 6.68 20.08 -14.83
CA GLN A 116 6.19 21.23 -14.11
C GLN A 116 5.46 20.87 -12.81
N GLU A 117 4.57 19.89 -12.85
CA GLU A 117 3.73 19.54 -11.70
C GLU A 117 4.51 18.72 -10.65
N LEU A 118 5.49 17.92 -11.06
CA LEU A 118 6.20 17.02 -10.15
C LEU A 118 7.58 17.52 -9.70
N LEU A 119 8.29 18.31 -10.50
CA LEU A 119 9.61 18.81 -10.14
C LEU A 119 9.56 20.18 -9.44
N ASN A 120 8.58 21.03 -9.76
CA ASN A 120 8.42 22.35 -9.16
C ASN A 120 7.67 22.35 -7.82
N GLY A 121 7.07 21.21 -7.42
CA GLY A 121 6.24 21.10 -6.22
C GLY A 121 6.82 20.21 -5.10
N VAL A 122 7.99 19.64 -5.28
CA VAL A 122 8.55 18.69 -4.33
C VAL A 122 9.62 19.39 -3.49
N GLU A 123 9.27 19.85 -2.30
CA GLU A 123 10.23 19.85 -1.19
C GLU A 123 10.68 18.39 -1.04
N GLN A 124 11.94 18.12 -1.35
CA GLN A 124 12.55 16.82 -1.13
C GLN A 124 12.52 16.55 0.37
N ASP A 125 11.53 15.81 0.82
CA ASP A 125 11.53 15.26 2.17
C ASP A 125 12.65 14.20 2.23
N ASN A 126 13.86 14.68 2.42
CA ASN A 126 15.09 13.90 2.60
C ASN A 126 15.13 13.20 3.96
N SER A 127 14.01 13.04 4.65
CA SER A 127 13.92 12.18 5.83
C SER A 127 14.04 10.71 5.40
N SER A 128 15.25 10.34 5.01
CA SER A 128 15.65 9.00 4.64
C SER A 128 15.82 8.15 5.89
N GLY A 129 14.76 7.55 6.35
CA GLY A 129 14.81 6.56 7.41
C GLY A 129 13.45 5.91 7.56
N SER A 130 13.38 4.62 7.31
CA SER A 130 12.22 3.84 7.69
C SER A 130 12.18 3.72 9.21
N GLN A 131 11.05 4.07 9.82
CA GLN A 131 10.82 3.90 11.25
C GLN A 131 10.35 2.46 11.50
N ASP A 132 11.07 1.73 12.34
CA ASP A 132 10.62 0.43 12.81
C ASP A 132 9.39 0.56 13.69
N VAL A 133 8.42 -0.33 13.52
CA VAL A 133 7.17 -0.37 14.28
C VAL A 133 7.05 -1.70 15.01
N ILE A 134 6.66 -1.63 16.27
CA ILE A 134 6.33 -2.76 17.13
C ILE A 134 4.86 -2.64 17.52
N LEU A 135 4.08 -3.67 17.26
CA LEU A 135 2.70 -3.75 17.74
C LEU A 135 2.65 -4.51 19.06
N TYR A 136 2.23 -3.87 20.13
CA TYR A 136 1.94 -4.53 21.39
C TYR A 136 0.46 -4.89 21.46
N GLY A 137 0.19 -6.21 21.47
CA GLY A 137 -1.14 -6.76 21.28
C GLY A 137 -1.44 -7.10 19.81
N PHE A 138 -2.22 -8.17 19.59
CA PHE A 138 -2.60 -8.64 18.26
C PHE A 138 -4.06 -9.06 18.22
N GLY A 139 -4.89 -8.21 18.80
CA GLY A 139 -6.34 -8.27 18.74
C GLY A 139 -6.87 -7.85 17.38
N ARG A 140 -8.11 -7.45 17.31
CA ARG A 140 -8.74 -6.99 16.06
C ARG A 140 -8.03 -5.78 15.48
N ILE A 141 -7.79 -4.76 16.28
CA ILE A 141 -7.09 -3.52 15.85
C ILE A 141 -5.65 -3.82 15.42
N GLY A 142 -4.89 -4.57 16.25
CA GLY A 142 -3.49 -4.92 15.90
C GLY A 142 -3.36 -5.67 14.58
N ARG A 143 -4.30 -6.57 14.26
CA ARG A 143 -4.29 -7.27 12.97
C ARG A 143 -4.59 -6.34 11.79
N LEU A 144 -5.48 -5.35 11.97
CA LEU A 144 -5.75 -4.35 10.93
C LEU A 144 -4.55 -3.46 10.70
N LEU A 145 -3.93 -2.96 11.76
CA LEU A 145 -2.70 -2.16 11.67
C LEU A 145 -1.58 -2.97 10.99
N ALA A 146 -1.41 -4.25 11.37
CA ALA A 146 -0.44 -5.12 10.72
C ALA A 146 -0.68 -5.24 9.23
N ARG A 147 -1.93 -5.47 8.78
CA ARG A 147 -2.28 -5.54 7.35
C ARG A 147 -1.91 -4.26 6.61
N LEU A 148 -2.27 -3.09 7.17
CA LEU A 148 -1.94 -1.80 6.56
C LEU A 148 -0.44 -1.58 6.45
N LEU A 149 0.34 -1.92 7.49
CA LEU A 149 1.79 -1.80 7.46
C LEU A 149 2.44 -2.77 6.47
N ILE A 150 1.93 -4.00 6.38
CA ILE A 150 2.42 -5.01 5.42
C ILE A 150 2.13 -4.58 3.98
N GLU A 151 0.95 -4.02 3.70
CA GLU A 151 0.59 -3.52 2.37
C GLU A 151 1.51 -2.40 1.89
N GLN A 152 2.06 -1.62 2.83
CA GLN A 152 2.99 -0.53 2.54
C GLN A 152 4.47 -0.97 2.56
N THR A 153 4.76 -2.23 2.86
CA THR A 153 6.14 -2.75 2.89
C THR A 153 6.81 -2.61 1.53
N GLY A 154 7.96 -1.96 1.50
CA GLY A 154 8.73 -1.73 0.27
C GLY A 154 9.99 -0.93 0.55
N PRO A 155 10.83 -0.69 -0.49
CA PRO A 155 12.14 -0.03 -0.33
C PRO A 155 12.07 1.36 0.29
N ASN A 156 10.94 2.02 0.19
CA ASN A 156 10.71 3.38 0.71
C ASN A 156 9.54 3.44 1.69
N ALA A 157 9.22 2.32 2.33
CA ALA A 157 8.25 2.30 3.41
C ALA A 157 8.73 3.22 4.54
N LYS A 158 7.92 4.22 4.92
CA LYS A 158 8.24 5.10 6.05
C LYS A 158 8.10 4.37 7.40
N LEU A 159 7.26 3.33 7.44
CA LEU A 159 6.99 2.51 8.62
C LEU A 159 7.16 1.04 8.26
N ASN A 160 8.00 0.33 9.00
CA ASN A 160 8.24 -1.11 8.83
C ASN A 160 7.75 -1.87 10.05
N LEU A 161 6.78 -2.75 9.87
CA LEU A 161 6.38 -3.66 10.94
C LEU A 161 7.48 -4.71 11.17
N ARG A 162 8.19 -4.60 12.28
CA ARG A 162 9.31 -5.47 12.64
C ARG A 162 8.95 -6.51 13.69
N ALA A 163 8.08 -6.16 14.64
CA ALA A 163 7.71 -7.10 15.68
C ALA A 163 6.24 -6.96 16.13
N ILE A 164 5.73 -8.06 16.62
CA ILE A 164 4.46 -8.15 17.34
C ILE A 164 4.74 -8.75 18.71
N VAL A 165 4.41 -8.02 19.75
CA VAL A 165 4.60 -8.45 21.14
C VAL A 165 3.27 -8.95 21.70
N LEU A 166 3.29 -10.15 22.28
CA LEU A 166 2.12 -10.86 22.74
C LEU A 166 2.34 -11.41 24.16
N ARG A 167 1.29 -11.48 24.92
CA ARG A 167 1.33 -12.24 26.16
C ARG A 167 1.38 -13.75 25.87
N PRO A 168 2.19 -14.50 26.64
CA PRO A 168 2.21 -15.96 26.50
C PRO A 168 0.80 -16.56 26.67
N SER A 169 0.39 -17.43 25.77
CA SER A 169 -0.87 -18.15 25.88
C SER A 169 -0.66 -19.54 26.45
N LYS A 170 -1.64 -20.03 27.23
CA LYS A 170 -1.54 -21.30 27.95
C LYS A 170 -1.81 -22.54 27.08
N GLY A 171 -1.57 -22.52 25.78
CA GLY A 171 -1.75 -23.76 25.02
C GLY A 171 -1.75 -23.62 23.51
N GLY A 172 -1.27 -24.67 22.87
CA GLY A 172 -1.34 -24.91 21.46
C GLY A 172 -0.37 -24.09 20.61
N ASP A 173 -0.54 -24.19 19.31
CA ASP A 173 0.24 -23.49 18.30
C ASP A 173 -0.28 -22.04 18.18
N ASP A 174 0.13 -21.18 19.09
CA ASP A 174 -0.34 -19.78 19.13
C ASP A 174 0.09 -19.01 17.87
N LEU A 175 1.30 -19.25 17.34
CA LEU A 175 1.82 -18.60 16.14
C LEU A 175 0.94 -18.91 14.91
N GLU A 176 0.56 -20.19 14.71
CA GLU A 176 -0.34 -20.59 13.61
C GLU A 176 -1.73 -19.96 13.78
N LYS A 177 -2.25 -19.95 15.00
CA LYS A 177 -3.52 -19.28 15.32
C LYS A 177 -3.47 -17.79 14.96
N ARG A 178 -2.39 -17.08 15.30
CA ARG A 178 -2.21 -15.66 14.97
C ARG A 178 -2.11 -15.44 13.47
N ALA A 179 -1.33 -16.26 12.78
CA ALA A 179 -1.22 -16.20 11.33
C ALA A 179 -2.56 -16.50 10.63
N SER A 180 -3.32 -17.48 11.13
CA SER A 180 -4.65 -17.80 10.61
C SER A 180 -5.63 -16.63 10.77
N LEU A 181 -5.61 -15.96 11.94
CA LEU A 181 -6.43 -14.77 12.18
C LEU A 181 -6.00 -13.57 11.33
N LEU A 182 -4.73 -13.47 10.96
CA LEU A 182 -4.23 -12.44 10.04
C LEU A 182 -4.68 -12.74 8.60
N ARG A 183 -4.69 -14.02 8.21
CA ARG A 183 -5.13 -14.46 6.86
C ARG A 183 -6.62 -14.17 6.62
N ARG A 184 -7.45 -14.31 7.66
CA ARG A 184 -8.91 -14.16 7.54
C ARG A 184 -9.46 -13.30 8.67
N ASP A 185 -10.12 -12.22 8.29
CA ASP A 185 -10.88 -11.38 9.21
C ASP A 185 -12.35 -11.40 8.83
N SER A 186 -13.23 -11.50 9.82
CA SER A 186 -14.68 -11.63 9.58
C SER A 186 -15.31 -10.35 9.01
N VAL A 187 -14.69 -9.21 9.22
CA VAL A 187 -15.19 -7.90 8.77
C VAL A 187 -14.45 -7.41 7.52
N HIS A 188 -13.12 -7.58 7.49
CA HIS A 188 -12.25 -7.02 6.45
C HIS A 188 -11.82 -8.07 5.41
N GLY A 189 -12.37 -9.28 5.49
CA GLY A 189 -12.16 -10.34 4.52
C GLY A 189 -10.76 -10.98 4.57
N ALA A 190 -10.40 -11.63 3.47
CA ALA A 190 -9.11 -12.29 3.33
C ALA A 190 -7.97 -11.27 3.21
N PHE A 191 -6.79 -11.64 3.72
CA PHE A 191 -5.56 -10.89 3.50
C PHE A 191 -5.17 -10.98 2.01
N ASN A 192 -4.84 -9.84 1.43
CA ASN A 192 -4.42 -9.78 0.03
C ASN A 192 -2.92 -10.10 -0.09
N GLY A 193 -2.59 -11.40 -0.14
CA GLY A 193 -1.21 -11.83 -0.25
C GLY A 193 -0.93 -13.20 0.36
N SER A 194 0.36 -13.48 0.57
CA SER A 194 0.84 -14.71 1.16
C SER A 194 1.30 -14.49 2.62
N ILE A 195 0.93 -15.43 3.49
CA ILE A 195 1.40 -15.47 4.87
C ILE A 195 1.95 -16.85 5.14
N THR A 196 3.21 -16.93 5.54
CA THR A 196 3.88 -18.13 6.01
C THR A 196 4.45 -17.89 7.40
N ILE A 197 4.70 -18.97 8.13
CA ILE A 197 5.29 -18.89 9.48
C ILE A 197 6.59 -19.66 9.53
N ASP A 198 7.46 -19.22 10.40
CA ASP A 198 8.68 -19.90 10.81
C ASP A 198 8.55 -20.16 12.33
N LYS A 199 8.21 -21.41 12.67
CA LYS A 199 7.94 -21.78 14.07
C LYS A 199 9.20 -21.83 14.93
N GLU A 200 10.33 -22.16 14.32
CA GLU A 200 11.60 -22.26 15.03
C GLU A 200 12.07 -20.88 15.50
N ASN A 201 11.87 -19.88 14.67
CA ASN A 201 12.28 -18.51 14.93
C ASN A 201 11.14 -17.60 15.44
N ASN A 202 9.93 -18.11 15.60
CA ASN A 202 8.74 -17.33 15.94
C ASN A 202 8.49 -16.15 15.00
N VAL A 203 8.51 -16.39 13.68
CA VAL A 203 8.39 -15.35 12.66
C VAL A 203 7.15 -15.54 11.80
N ILE A 204 6.47 -14.45 11.49
CA ILE A 204 5.46 -14.36 10.43
C ILE A 204 6.10 -13.65 9.23
N LYS A 205 6.09 -14.32 8.06
CA LYS A 205 6.54 -13.75 6.79
C LYS A 205 5.30 -13.44 5.94
N ALA A 206 5.10 -12.16 5.59
CA ALA A 206 3.91 -11.71 4.87
C ALA A 206 4.27 -10.66 3.81
N ASN A 207 4.01 -10.94 2.53
CA ASN A 207 4.27 -10.03 1.40
C ASN A 207 5.66 -9.36 1.42
N GLY A 208 6.70 -10.07 1.85
CA GLY A 208 8.05 -9.53 1.98
C GLY A 208 8.37 -8.91 3.35
N ALA A 209 7.38 -8.66 4.21
CA ALA A 209 7.63 -8.29 5.61
C ALA A 209 8.10 -9.50 6.41
N PHE A 210 9.10 -9.29 7.27
CA PHE A 210 9.64 -10.27 8.19
C PHE A 210 9.35 -9.80 9.62
N ILE A 211 8.38 -10.43 10.27
CA ILE A 211 7.76 -9.93 11.50
C ILE A 211 8.09 -10.90 12.64
N GLN A 212 8.89 -10.45 13.59
CA GLN A 212 9.21 -11.22 14.79
C GLN A 212 8.01 -11.25 15.73
N VAL A 213 7.63 -12.43 16.20
CA VAL A 213 6.62 -12.58 17.25
C VAL A 213 7.33 -12.84 18.58
N ILE A 214 7.12 -11.95 19.54
CA ILE A 214 7.79 -11.96 20.83
C ILE A 214 6.75 -12.19 21.92
N TYR A 215 7.00 -13.16 22.79
CA TYR A 215 6.10 -13.49 23.87
C TYR A 215 6.63 -12.96 25.20
N THR A 216 5.97 -11.95 25.76
CA THR A 216 6.30 -11.34 27.06
C THR A 216 5.07 -10.75 27.73
N SER A 217 5.19 -10.52 29.04
CA SER A 217 4.12 -9.88 29.84
C SER A 217 4.10 -8.37 29.67
N SER A 218 5.26 -7.75 29.45
CA SER A 218 5.41 -6.31 29.21
C SER A 218 6.34 -6.05 28.04
N PRO A 219 6.06 -5.04 27.18
CA PRO A 219 6.94 -4.67 26.09
C PRO A 219 8.28 -4.10 26.58
N SER A 220 8.36 -3.56 27.80
CA SER A 220 9.59 -3.04 28.42
C SER A 220 10.58 -4.12 28.82
N ASP A 221 10.12 -5.36 28.97
CA ASP A 221 10.99 -6.48 29.40
C ASP A 221 11.81 -7.09 28.26
N VAL A 222 11.72 -6.52 27.05
CA VAL A 222 12.36 -7.05 25.84
C VAL A 222 13.51 -6.15 25.43
N ASP A 223 14.68 -6.76 25.24
CA ASP A 223 15.77 -6.14 24.50
C ASP A 223 15.51 -6.33 22.98
N TYR A 224 15.00 -5.31 22.33
CA TYR A 224 14.68 -5.35 20.90
C TYR A 224 15.92 -5.32 20.01
N THR A 225 17.07 -4.89 20.53
CA THR A 225 18.32 -4.80 19.76
C THR A 225 18.82 -6.18 19.32
N GLN A 226 18.54 -7.23 20.08
CA GLN A 226 18.84 -8.62 19.69
C GLN A 226 18.12 -9.08 18.40
N TYR A 227 17.02 -8.40 18.03
CA TYR A 227 16.29 -8.61 16.78
C TYR A 227 16.67 -7.60 15.70
N GLY A 228 17.70 -6.79 15.92
CA GLY A 228 18.12 -5.72 15.02
C GLY A 228 17.08 -4.59 14.91
N ILE A 229 16.29 -4.38 15.96
CA ILE A 229 15.27 -3.33 16.03
C ILE A 229 15.82 -2.22 16.93
N ASN A 230 15.97 -1.02 16.36
CA ASN A 230 16.50 0.15 17.05
C ASN A 230 15.54 1.32 16.89
N ASN A 231 15.33 2.10 17.95
CA ASN A 231 14.50 3.31 17.95
C ASN A 231 13.12 3.07 17.34
N ALA A 232 12.45 2.00 17.73
CA ALA A 232 11.16 1.62 17.17
C ALA A 232 10.02 2.40 17.80
N LEU A 233 8.99 2.69 16.98
CA LEU A 233 7.70 3.17 17.45
C LEU A 233 6.90 1.98 18.01
N VAL A 234 6.60 2.01 19.30
CA VAL A 234 5.73 1.02 19.94
C VAL A 234 4.28 1.51 19.89
N VAL A 235 3.41 0.71 19.29
CA VAL A 235 1.97 0.99 19.22
C VAL A 235 1.23 0.01 20.12
N ASP A 236 0.73 0.47 21.24
CA ASP A 236 -0.12 -0.33 22.11
C ASP A 236 -1.54 -0.38 21.55
N ASN A 237 -2.03 -1.58 21.34
CA ASN A 237 -3.40 -1.86 20.90
C ASN A 237 -4.05 -2.97 21.74
N THR A 238 -3.56 -3.13 22.98
CA THR A 238 -4.11 -4.11 23.94
C THR A 238 -5.40 -3.65 24.59
N GLY A 239 -5.57 -2.32 24.73
CA GLY A 239 -6.67 -1.71 25.47
C GLY A 239 -6.58 -1.91 26.98
N ILE A 240 -5.39 -2.26 27.50
CA ILE A 240 -5.16 -2.52 28.92
C ILE A 240 -4.56 -1.29 29.59
N TRP A 241 -3.63 -0.65 28.92
CA TRP A 241 -2.91 0.53 29.39
C TRP A 241 -3.72 1.76 28.96
N THR A 242 -4.48 2.33 29.88
CA THR A 242 -5.41 3.45 29.60
C THR A 242 -5.11 4.68 30.42
N ASP A 243 -4.10 4.61 31.28
CA ASP A 243 -3.66 5.66 32.18
C ASP A 243 -2.15 5.92 32.08
N GLU A 244 -1.73 7.02 32.67
CA GLU A 244 -0.34 7.49 32.67
C GLU A 244 0.58 6.52 33.43
N ASP A 245 0.08 5.87 34.48
CA ASP A 245 0.85 4.91 35.29
C ASP A 245 1.16 3.61 34.51
N GLY A 246 0.39 3.33 33.44
CA GLY A 246 0.54 2.13 32.63
C GLY A 246 1.53 2.24 31.48
N LEU A 247 1.66 3.42 30.87
CA LEU A 247 2.48 3.66 29.67
C LEU A 247 3.52 4.79 29.84
N GLY A 248 3.50 5.44 30.99
CA GLY A 248 4.36 6.57 31.32
C GLY A 248 5.85 6.25 31.45
#